data_b05498f99d0676beff658d847ff4430e
#
_entry.id   b05498f99d0676beff658d847ff4430e
#
_cell.length_a   1.000
_cell.length_b   1.000
_cell.length_c   1.000
_cell.angle_alpha   90.00
_cell.angle_beta   90.00
_cell.angle_gamma   90.00
#
_symmetry.space_group_name_H-M   'P 1'
#
loop_
_entity.id
_entity.type
_entity.pdbx_description
1 polymer ?
#
loop_
_entity_poly.entity_id
_entity_poly.type
_entity_poly.pdbx_seq_one_letter_code
_entity_poly.pdbx_strand_id
1 'polypeptide(L)'
;MADSPNANTRLPAPRRNVIAVLIAVAVIAGGVIGWQNIKRHIFPRHWEVVDQGMVYRSGELSSTLVKSTWEKHNIKTVVNLIGKDEQDDPAHEAAATAATELGINRAFFPLIGDVTGAVESYVGAVKAIVESKSQNNPVVVHCAAGTYRTGGVVAAYRTLVEGWTGKAAYEEMISEGVKPGPATPLVVYLNAHIGEIAQRLVEEGVIEKVPDPLPVFGP
;
A
#
# COMPACT_ATOMS: atom_id res chain seq x y z
N MET A 1 -45.05 33.46 -56.29
CA MET A 1 -44.55 32.09 -56.07
C MET A 1 -43.17 32.26 -55.52
N ALA A 2 -42.97 32.08 -54.21
CA ALA A 2 -41.68 32.20 -53.56
C ALA A 2 -41.28 30.81 -53.11
N ASP A 3 -40.18 30.32 -53.70
CA ASP A 3 -39.58 29.05 -53.33
C ASP A 3 -38.87 29.19 -51.97
N SER A 4 -39.23 28.36 -51.00
CA SER A 4 -38.59 28.24 -49.72
C SER A 4 -37.38 27.30 -49.84
N PRO A 5 -36.18 27.71 -49.48
CA PRO A 5 -35.03 26.77 -49.45
C PRO A 5 -35.15 25.87 -48.25
N ASN A 6 -35.35 24.58 -48.52
CA ASN A 6 -35.33 23.51 -47.51
C ASN A 6 -33.88 23.23 -47.10
N ALA A 7 -33.40 23.92 -46.05
CA ALA A 7 -32.05 23.76 -45.53
C ALA A 7 -31.99 22.52 -44.61
N ASN A 8 -32.02 21.34 -45.23
CA ASN A 8 -31.72 20.08 -44.52
C ASN A 8 -30.20 19.80 -44.57
N THR A 9 -29.41 20.59 -43.86
CA THR A 9 -27.99 20.43 -43.73
C THR A 9 -27.66 19.22 -42.85
N ARG A 10 -27.82 18.01 -43.42
CA ARG A 10 -27.26 16.82 -42.80
C ARG A 10 -25.74 16.90 -42.92
N LEU A 11 -25.05 16.93 -41.76
CA LEU A 11 -23.57 16.82 -41.76
C LEU A 11 -23.15 15.55 -42.52
N PRO A 12 -22.05 15.61 -43.28
CA PRO A 12 -21.57 14.48 -44.07
C PRO A 12 -21.28 13.27 -43.17
N ALA A 13 -21.70 12.08 -43.58
CA ALA A 13 -21.66 10.83 -42.82
C ALA A 13 -20.33 10.50 -42.12
N PRO A 14 -19.12 10.74 -42.68
CA PRO A 14 -17.86 10.48 -41.97
C PRO A 14 -17.66 11.33 -40.74
N ARG A 15 -18.12 12.58 -40.69
CA ARG A 15 -18.03 13.46 -39.50
C ARG A 15 -18.95 12.99 -38.37
N ARG A 16 -20.10 12.46 -38.69
CA ARG A 16 -21.05 11.90 -37.67
C ARG A 16 -20.44 10.68 -36.98
N ASN A 17 -19.75 9.80 -37.69
CA ASN A 17 -19.12 8.63 -37.10
C ASN A 17 -17.94 9.02 -36.20
N VAL A 18 -17.13 10.00 -36.58
CA VAL A 18 -16.03 10.50 -35.77
C VAL A 18 -16.56 11.12 -34.48
N ILE A 19 -17.61 11.94 -34.53
CA ILE A 19 -18.23 12.55 -33.36
C ILE A 19 -18.80 11.47 -32.41
N ALA A 20 -19.49 10.46 -32.97
CA ALA A 20 -20.03 9.35 -32.17
C ALA A 20 -18.93 8.56 -31.47
N VAL A 21 -17.80 8.31 -32.13
CA VAL A 21 -16.63 7.63 -31.55
C VAL A 21 -16.02 8.48 -30.43
N LEU A 22 -15.86 9.79 -30.63
CA LEU A 22 -15.31 10.69 -29.62
C LEU A 22 -16.21 10.74 -28.38
N ILE A 23 -17.53 10.79 -28.55
CA ILE A 23 -18.49 10.74 -27.44
C ILE A 23 -18.38 9.41 -26.69
N ALA A 24 -18.32 8.29 -27.41
CA ALA A 24 -18.18 6.97 -26.81
C ALA A 24 -16.87 6.86 -25.99
N VAL A 25 -15.76 7.34 -26.53
CA VAL A 25 -14.46 7.38 -25.82
C VAL A 25 -14.55 8.26 -24.58
N ALA A 26 -15.17 9.44 -24.66
CA ALA A 26 -15.34 10.34 -23.51
C ALA A 26 -16.21 9.72 -22.42
N VAL A 27 -17.28 9.03 -22.77
CA VAL A 27 -18.16 8.33 -21.81
C VAL A 27 -17.42 7.16 -21.14
N ILE A 28 -16.67 6.37 -21.91
CA ILE A 28 -15.86 5.27 -21.37
C ILE A 28 -14.77 5.83 -20.43
N ALA A 29 -14.04 6.86 -20.86
CA ALA A 29 -13.00 7.50 -20.03
C ALA A 29 -13.59 8.09 -18.75
N GLY A 30 -14.72 8.80 -18.84
CA GLY A 30 -15.46 9.32 -17.68
C GLY A 30 -15.94 8.22 -16.75
N GLY A 31 -16.44 7.12 -17.29
CA GLY A 31 -16.85 5.94 -16.53
C GLY A 31 -15.67 5.26 -15.80
N VAL A 32 -14.53 5.13 -16.44
CA VAL A 32 -13.31 4.57 -15.84
C VAL A 32 -12.79 5.47 -14.71
N ILE A 33 -12.73 6.79 -14.93
CA ILE A 33 -12.28 7.75 -13.91
C ILE A 33 -13.27 7.75 -12.72
N GLY A 34 -14.57 7.79 -12.99
CA GLY A 34 -15.62 7.72 -11.97
C GLY A 34 -15.53 6.44 -11.16
N TRP A 35 -15.34 5.29 -11.82
CA TRP A 35 -15.17 4.00 -11.15
C TRP A 35 -13.92 3.97 -10.25
N GLN A 36 -12.81 4.50 -10.71
CA GLN A 36 -11.57 4.56 -9.91
C GLN A 36 -11.73 5.39 -8.63
N ASN A 37 -12.49 6.47 -8.69
CA ASN A 37 -12.79 7.29 -7.52
C ASN A 37 -13.74 6.57 -6.55
N ILE A 38 -14.81 5.94 -7.06
CA ILE A 38 -15.80 5.22 -6.24
C ILE A 38 -15.17 3.96 -5.61
N LYS A 39 -14.34 3.24 -6.36
CA LYS A 39 -13.69 2.00 -5.89
C LYS A 39 -12.95 2.17 -4.56
N ARG A 40 -12.29 3.32 -4.35
CA ARG A 40 -11.54 3.61 -3.11
C ARG A 40 -12.43 3.71 -1.87
N HIS A 41 -13.72 4.03 -2.05
CA HIS A 41 -14.69 4.15 -0.98
C HIS A 41 -15.49 2.88 -0.71
N ILE A 42 -15.36 1.87 -1.56
CA ILE A 42 -16.06 0.58 -1.47
C ILE A 42 -15.12 -0.55 -1.11
N PHE A 43 -13.88 -0.52 -1.64
CA PHE A 43 -12.90 -1.58 -1.45
C PHE A 43 -11.66 -1.05 -0.74
N PRO A 44 -11.20 -1.72 0.33
CA PRO A 44 -9.94 -1.38 0.99
C PRO A 44 -8.77 -1.48 -0.01
N ARG A 45 -7.93 -0.44 -0.04
CA ARG A 45 -6.81 -0.38 -0.97
C ARG A 45 -5.72 -1.36 -0.57
N HIS A 46 -5.36 -2.31 -1.45
CA HIS A 46 -4.31 -3.31 -1.24
C HIS A 46 -4.38 -3.96 0.16
N TRP A 47 -5.60 -4.29 0.59
CA TRP A 47 -5.80 -5.02 1.84
C TRP A 47 -5.53 -6.49 1.60
N GLU A 48 -4.47 -7.01 2.23
CA GLU A 48 -4.07 -8.40 2.12
C GLU A 48 -3.67 -8.97 3.48
N VAL A 49 -3.69 -10.29 3.57
CA VAL A 49 -3.29 -11.04 4.76
C VAL A 49 -1.81 -11.40 4.63
N VAL A 50 -0.99 -10.91 5.54
CA VAL A 50 0.42 -11.32 5.67
C VAL A 50 0.51 -12.57 6.54
N ASP A 51 -0.13 -12.57 7.72
CA ASP A 51 -0.21 -13.72 8.60
C ASP A 51 -1.66 -13.85 9.09
N GLN A 52 -2.24 -15.02 8.88
CA GLN A 52 -3.66 -15.25 9.05
C GLN A 52 -4.16 -14.87 10.45
N GLY A 53 -5.07 -13.91 10.48
CA GLY A 53 -5.70 -13.44 11.70
C GLY A 53 -4.84 -12.48 12.55
N MET A 54 -3.57 -12.27 12.21
CA MET A 54 -2.62 -11.53 13.04
C MET A 54 -1.96 -10.35 12.33
N VAL A 55 -1.46 -10.54 11.12
CA VAL A 55 -0.73 -9.48 10.39
C VAL A 55 -1.41 -9.21 9.06
N TYR A 56 -1.75 -7.96 8.85
CA TYR A 56 -2.38 -7.46 7.64
C TYR A 56 -1.52 -6.36 7.02
N ARG A 57 -1.69 -6.16 5.73
CA ARG A 57 -1.10 -5.03 5.00
C ARG A 57 -2.18 -4.26 4.27
N SER A 58 -1.95 -2.95 4.04
CA SER A 58 -2.87 -2.15 3.21
C SER A 58 -2.19 -0.90 2.65
N GLY A 59 -2.88 -0.24 1.72
CA GLY A 59 -2.74 1.19 1.51
C GLY A 59 -3.54 1.98 2.53
N GLU A 60 -3.47 3.29 2.48
CA GLU A 60 -4.31 4.16 3.28
C GLU A 60 -5.78 3.92 2.94
N LEU A 61 -6.56 3.64 3.95
CA LEU A 61 -8.00 3.39 3.83
C LEU A 61 -8.74 4.72 3.79
N SER A 62 -9.77 4.79 2.95
CA SER A 62 -10.64 5.98 2.91
C SER A 62 -11.36 6.18 4.24
N SER A 63 -11.78 7.42 4.51
CA SER A 63 -12.54 7.79 5.71
C SER A 63 -13.81 6.96 5.90
N THR A 64 -14.41 6.46 4.82
CA THR A 64 -15.62 5.62 4.87
C THR A 64 -15.36 4.16 5.22
N LEU A 65 -14.13 3.66 5.01
CA LEU A 65 -13.78 2.25 5.17
C LEU A 65 -12.90 1.96 6.38
N VAL A 66 -12.15 2.93 6.88
CA VAL A 66 -11.11 2.71 7.87
C VAL A 66 -11.66 2.04 9.13
N LYS A 67 -12.71 2.61 9.73
CA LYS A 67 -13.27 2.09 10.98
C LYS A 67 -13.84 0.69 10.79
N SER A 68 -14.73 0.49 9.82
CA SER A 68 -15.38 -0.80 9.57
C SER A 68 -14.40 -1.91 9.19
N THR A 69 -13.32 -1.57 8.46
CA THR A 69 -12.28 -2.54 8.13
C THR A 69 -11.50 -2.96 9.36
N TRP A 70 -11.08 -2.02 10.22
CA TRP A 70 -10.35 -2.32 11.43
C TRP A 70 -11.20 -3.09 12.45
N GLU A 71 -12.48 -2.75 12.61
CA GLU A 71 -13.42 -3.54 13.43
C GLU A 71 -13.56 -4.97 12.92
N LYS A 72 -13.81 -5.14 11.62
CA LYS A 72 -14.00 -6.45 10.98
C LYS A 72 -12.83 -7.39 11.22
N HIS A 73 -11.60 -6.86 11.20
CA HIS A 73 -10.39 -7.64 11.37
C HIS A 73 -9.82 -7.57 12.80
N ASN A 74 -10.57 -6.99 13.74
CA ASN A 74 -10.20 -6.83 15.16
C ASN A 74 -8.80 -6.20 15.35
N ILE A 75 -8.44 -5.23 14.49
CA ILE A 75 -7.14 -4.57 14.54
C ILE A 75 -6.92 -3.91 15.90
N LYS A 76 -5.74 -4.12 16.49
CA LYS A 76 -5.31 -3.53 17.77
C LYS A 76 -4.11 -2.62 17.64
N THR A 77 -3.33 -2.81 16.57
CA THR A 77 -2.16 -1.96 16.29
C THR A 77 -2.16 -1.56 14.82
N VAL A 78 -1.81 -0.31 14.57
CA VAL A 78 -1.59 0.24 13.22
C VAL A 78 -0.14 0.71 13.12
N VAL A 79 0.62 0.11 12.23
CA VAL A 79 1.98 0.53 11.86
C VAL A 79 1.88 1.42 10.63
N ASN A 80 2.04 2.72 10.84
CA ASN A 80 1.92 3.74 9.80
C ASN A 80 3.30 4.15 9.28
N LEU A 81 3.51 3.97 7.97
CA LEU A 81 4.76 4.27 7.26
C LEU A 81 4.69 5.58 6.46
N ILE A 82 3.62 6.37 6.64
CA ILE A 82 3.41 7.63 5.91
C ILE A 82 4.26 8.74 6.55
N GLY A 83 4.97 9.50 5.71
CA GLY A 83 5.75 10.65 6.15
C GLY A 83 4.88 11.77 6.72
N LYS A 84 5.45 12.63 7.56
CA LYS A 84 4.71 13.75 8.18
C LYS A 84 4.11 14.70 7.14
N ASP A 85 4.82 14.94 6.05
CA ASP A 85 4.40 15.84 4.97
C ASP A 85 3.24 15.28 4.12
N GLU A 86 2.90 14.00 4.29
CA GLU A 86 1.81 13.32 3.59
C GLU A 86 0.55 13.15 4.48
N GLN A 87 0.54 13.70 5.70
CA GLN A 87 -0.51 13.45 6.71
C GLN A 87 -1.68 14.43 6.66
N ASP A 88 -1.62 15.46 5.83
CA ASP A 88 -2.69 16.46 5.66
C ASP A 88 -3.83 15.95 4.75
N ASP A 89 -4.24 14.69 4.92
CA ASP A 89 -5.33 14.05 4.16
C ASP A 89 -6.51 13.74 5.09
N PRO A 90 -7.76 14.00 4.67
CA PRO A 90 -8.97 13.60 5.42
C PRO A 90 -9.01 12.12 5.82
N ALA A 91 -8.35 11.24 5.06
CA ALA A 91 -8.23 9.83 5.40
C ALA A 91 -7.37 9.62 6.65
N HIS A 92 -6.30 10.40 6.81
CA HIS A 92 -5.44 10.36 7.99
C HIS A 92 -6.17 10.81 9.26
N GLU A 93 -6.95 11.89 9.19
CA GLU A 93 -7.79 12.37 10.29
C GLU A 93 -8.86 11.35 10.68
N ALA A 94 -9.53 10.75 9.69
CA ALA A 94 -10.50 9.70 9.92
C ALA A 94 -9.88 8.45 10.57
N ALA A 95 -8.65 8.09 10.17
CA ALA A 95 -7.89 7.00 10.78
C ALA A 95 -7.51 7.32 12.24
N ALA A 96 -7.17 8.57 12.55
CA ALA A 96 -6.90 9.00 13.93
C ALA A 96 -8.14 8.89 14.81
N THR A 97 -9.28 9.37 14.30
CA THR A 97 -10.57 9.28 14.98
C THR A 97 -10.99 7.84 15.21
N ALA A 98 -10.95 6.99 14.16
CA ALA A 98 -11.29 5.57 14.27
C ALA A 98 -10.40 4.83 15.27
N ALA A 99 -9.08 5.12 15.28
CA ALA A 99 -8.16 4.51 16.23
C ALA A 99 -8.50 4.87 17.69
N THR A 100 -8.85 6.14 17.93
CA THR A 100 -9.28 6.61 19.27
C THR A 100 -10.56 5.91 19.70
N GLU A 101 -11.57 5.84 18.84
CA GLU A 101 -12.85 5.21 19.15
C GLU A 101 -12.74 3.70 19.39
N LEU A 102 -11.84 3.02 18.71
CA LEU A 102 -11.62 1.58 18.79
C LEU A 102 -10.54 1.17 19.82
N GLY A 103 -9.86 2.14 20.45
CA GLY A 103 -8.76 1.88 21.36
C GLY A 103 -7.54 1.24 20.67
N ILE A 104 -7.29 1.60 19.41
CA ILE A 104 -6.19 1.07 18.60
C ILE A 104 -4.91 1.86 18.84
N ASN A 105 -3.80 1.15 19.08
CA ASN A 105 -2.47 1.75 19.15
C ASN A 105 -1.97 2.14 17.76
N ARG A 106 -1.49 3.37 17.58
CA ARG A 106 -0.88 3.85 16.33
C ARG A 106 0.60 4.08 16.52
N ALA A 107 1.42 3.30 15.85
CA ALA A 107 2.87 3.43 15.82
C ALA A 107 3.32 4.01 14.48
N PHE A 108 4.19 5.02 14.51
CA PHE A 108 4.62 5.77 13.34
C PHE A 108 6.10 5.53 13.06
N PHE A 109 6.39 4.99 11.88
CA PHE A 109 7.73 4.72 11.37
C PHE A 109 7.85 5.26 9.94
N PRO A 110 7.96 6.57 9.77
CA PRO A 110 7.88 7.20 8.46
C PRO A 110 9.01 6.74 7.54
N LEU A 111 8.64 6.33 6.33
CA LEU A 111 9.53 6.05 5.23
C LEU A 111 9.26 7.05 4.10
N ILE A 112 10.32 7.45 3.37
CA ILE A 112 10.20 8.39 2.26
C ILE A 112 9.52 7.70 1.07
N GLY A 113 8.80 8.47 0.24
CA GLY A 113 8.03 7.92 -0.88
C GLY A 113 8.85 7.24 -1.97
N ASP A 114 10.17 7.54 -2.07
CA ASP A 114 11.13 6.88 -2.95
C ASP A 114 11.61 5.50 -2.42
N VAL A 115 11.03 5.03 -1.30
CA VAL A 115 11.30 3.79 -0.56
C VAL A 115 12.60 3.77 0.22
N THR A 116 13.37 4.84 0.17
CA THR A 116 14.48 5.04 1.09
C THR A 116 13.95 5.57 2.43
N GLY A 117 14.66 5.34 3.49
CA GLY A 117 14.27 5.81 4.81
C GLY A 117 15.34 5.43 5.81
N ALA A 118 15.17 5.91 7.02
CA ALA A 118 16.06 5.49 8.08
C ALA A 118 15.88 4.00 8.38
N VAL A 119 16.98 3.28 8.55
CA VAL A 119 16.98 1.88 9.01
C VAL A 119 16.14 1.72 10.28
N GLU A 120 16.18 2.71 11.15
CA GLU A 120 15.39 2.77 12.39
C GLU A 120 13.88 2.66 12.15
N SER A 121 13.36 3.22 11.04
CA SER A 121 11.94 3.07 10.69
C SER A 121 11.59 1.64 10.30
N TYR A 122 12.46 0.94 9.59
CA TYR A 122 12.29 -0.50 9.31
C TYR A 122 12.34 -1.32 10.59
N VAL A 123 13.35 -1.09 11.44
CA VAL A 123 13.52 -1.77 12.72
C VAL A 123 12.31 -1.58 13.62
N GLY A 124 11.88 -0.34 13.82
CA GLY A 124 10.72 -0.01 14.65
C GLY A 124 9.42 -0.62 14.11
N ALA A 125 9.22 -0.61 12.78
CA ALA A 125 8.04 -1.20 12.17
C ALA A 125 8.00 -2.73 12.33
N VAL A 126 9.11 -3.43 12.07
CA VAL A 126 9.21 -4.88 12.28
C VAL A 126 9.02 -5.24 13.75
N LYS A 127 9.67 -4.51 14.67
CA LYS A 127 9.49 -4.68 16.11
C LYS A 127 8.03 -4.54 16.53
N ALA A 128 7.35 -3.49 16.09
CA ALA A 128 5.94 -3.27 16.40
C ALA A 128 5.03 -4.41 15.89
N ILE A 129 5.34 -5.01 14.74
CA ILE A 129 4.64 -6.21 14.23
C ILE A 129 4.84 -7.38 15.21
N VAL A 130 6.10 -7.67 15.57
CA VAL A 130 6.45 -8.80 16.45
C VAL A 130 5.83 -8.63 17.82
N GLU A 131 5.94 -7.45 18.42
CA GLU A 131 5.35 -7.14 19.73
C GLU A 131 3.82 -7.29 19.73
N SER A 132 3.14 -6.76 18.70
CA SER A 132 1.69 -6.93 18.56
C SER A 132 1.30 -8.40 18.46
N LYS A 133 2.02 -9.16 17.63
CA LYS A 133 1.77 -10.59 17.45
C LYS A 133 2.01 -11.37 18.75
N SER A 134 3.05 -11.06 19.51
CA SER A 134 3.35 -11.71 20.80
C SER A 134 2.27 -11.48 21.85
N GLN A 135 1.56 -10.36 21.76
CA GLN A 135 0.44 -9.98 22.63
C GLN A 135 -0.92 -10.48 22.12
N ASN A 136 -0.95 -11.27 21.03
CA ASN A 136 -2.16 -11.69 20.34
C ASN A 136 -3.03 -10.51 19.87
N ASN A 137 -2.39 -9.41 19.47
CA ASN A 137 -3.01 -8.19 18.96
C ASN A 137 -2.89 -8.13 17.45
N PRO A 138 -3.97 -8.29 16.66
CA PRO A 138 -3.90 -8.12 15.22
C PRO A 138 -3.38 -6.74 14.81
N VAL A 139 -2.42 -6.73 13.87
CA VAL A 139 -1.73 -5.53 13.41
C VAL A 139 -1.90 -5.33 11.91
N VAL A 140 -2.07 -4.07 11.48
CA VAL A 140 -2.01 -3.71 10.07
C VAL A 140 -0.83 -2.78 9.82
N VAL A 141 -0.04 -3.09 8.78
CA VAL A 141 1.05 -2.24 8.29
C VAL A 141 0.58 -1.52 7.03
N HIS A 142 0.68 -0.21 6.99
CA HIS A 142 0.23 0.54 5.83
C HIS A 142 1.12 1.73 5.47
N CYS A 143 1.06 2.10 4.21
CA CYS A 143 1.52 3.38 3.69
C CYS A 143 0.44 3.99 2.80
N ALA A 144 0.70 5.06 2.06
CA ALA A 144 -0.29 5.68 1.19
C ALA A 144 -0.81 4.69 0.11
N ALA A 145 0.07 3.98 -0.58
CA ALA A 145 -0.31 3.04 -1.66
C ALA A 145 -0.50 1.58 -1.20
N GLY A 146 0.19 1.15 -0.14
CA GLY A 146 0.23 -0.25 0.30
C GLY A 146 1.22 -1.13 -0.47
N THR A 147 2.04 -0.54 -1.34
CA THR A 147 2.90 -1.29 -2.27
C THR A 147 4.36 -1.28 -1.82
N TYR A 148 5.09 -0.17 -2.07
CA TYR A 148 6.55 -0.13 -1.90
C TYR A 148 7.00 -0.09 -0.43
N ARG A 149 6.65 0.95 0.33
CA ARG A 149 7.03 1.09 1.76
C ARG A 149 6.52 -0.08 2.58
N THR A 150 5.25 -0.42 2.41
CA THR A 150 4.63 -1.58 3.07
C THR A 150 5.29 -2.88 2.64
N GLY A 151 5.54 -3.06 1.33
CA GLY A 151 6.22 -4.24 0.80
C GLY A 151 7.62 -4.43 1.37
N GLY A 152 8.39 -3.34 1.51
CA GLY A 152 9.73 -3.40 2.10
C GLY A 152 9.73 -3.84 3.57
N VAL A 153 8.83 -3.29 4.39
CA VAL A 153 8.71 -3.69 5.80
C VAL A 153 8.22 -5.14 5.92
N VAL A 154 7.23 -5.54 5.12
CA VAL A 154 6.74 -6.93 5.11
C VAL A 154 7.85 -7.88 4.65
N ALA A 155 8.64 -7.54 3.62
CA ALA A 155 9.75 -8.36 3.16
C ALA A 155 10.85 -8.52 4.24
N ALA A 156 11.16 -7.45 4.97
CA ALA A 156 12.08 -7.53 6.11
C ALA A 156 11.51 -8.42 7.23
N TYR A 157 10.23 -8.29 7.57
CA TYR A 157 9.54 -9.16 8.53
C TYR A 157 9.58 -10.64 8.09
N ARG A 158 9.21 -10.94 6.83
CA ARG A 158 9.24 -12.30 6.27
C ARG A 158 10.62 -12.95 6.37
N THR A 159 11.65 -12.20 5.98
CA THR A 159 13.02 -12.78 5.91
C THR A 159 13.71 -12.84 7.25
N LEU A 160 13.57 -11.82 8.10
CA LEU A 160 14.32 -11.71 9.35
C LEU A 160 13.60 -12.36 10.53
N VAL A 161 12.26 -12.39 10.53
CA VAL A 161 11.46 -12.95 11.63
C VAL A 161 10.91 -14.32 11.28
N GLU A 162 10.34 -14.49 10.08
CA GLU A 162 9.71 -15.75 9.67
C GLU A 162 10.67 -16.70 8.90
N GLY A 163 11.90 -16.26 8.60
CA GLY A 163 12.91 -17.10 7.97
C GLY A 163 12.65 -17.40 6.49
N TRP A 164 11.88 -16.56 5.80
CA TRP A 164 11.69 -16.72 4.36
C TRP A 164 13.00 -16.46 3.61
N THR A 165 13.13 -17.08 2.43
CA THR A 165 14.23 -16.70 1.53
C THR A 165 13.99 -15.31 0.94
N GLY A 166 15.07 -14.58 0.64
CA GLY A 166 14.95 -13.28 -0.02
C GLY A 166 14.22 -13.35 -1.37
N LYS A 167 14.37 -14.46 -2.10
CA LYS A 167 13.63 -14.72 -3.34
C LYS A 167 12.13 -14.82 -3.10
N ALA A 168 11.68 -15.59 -2.13
CA ALA A 168 10.23 -15.71 -1.82
C ALA A 168 9.62 -14.39 -1.39
N ALA A 169 10.31 -13.62 -0.56
CA ALA A 169 9.87 -12.28 -0.16
C ALA A 169 9.86 -11.28 -1.33
N TYR A 170 10.82 -11.40 -2.27
CA TYR A 170 10.82 -10.63 -3.52
C TYR A 170 9.61 -10.97 -4.38
N GLU A 171 9.29 -12.26 -4.57
CA GLU A 171 8.13 -12.70 -5.34
C GLU A 171 6.80 -12.19 -4.71
N GLU A 172 6.68 -12.20 -3.38
CA GLU A 172 5.55 -11.59 -2.68
C GLU A 172 5.48 -10.07 -2.95
N MET A 173 6.58 -9.33 -2.88
CA MET A 173 6.59 -7.90 -3.21
C MET A 173 6.10 -7.62 -4.64
N ILE A 174 6.51 -8.45 -5.61
CA ILE A 174 6.10 -8.29 -7.01
C ILE A 174 4.61 -8.58 -7.18
N SER A 175 4.09 -9.64 -6.57
CA SER A 175 2.66 -9.97 -6.61
C SER A 175 1.79 -8.84 -6.02
N GLU A 176 2.33 -8.10 -5.06
CA GLU A 176 1.70 -6.96 -4.40
C GLU A 176 1.93 -5.60 -5.11
N GLY A 177 2.45 -5.63 -6.34
CA GLY A 177 2.53 -4.49 -7.24
C GLY A 177 3.84 -3.70 -7.19
N VAL A 178 4.89 -4.20 -6.56
CA VAL A 178 6.25 -3.67 -6.73
C VAL A 178 6.72 -4.02 -8.14
N LYS A 179 7.31 -3.06 -8.85
CA LYS A 179 7.84 -3.31 -10.20
C LYS A 179 9.00 -4.31 -10.13
N PRO A 180 8.98 -5.35 -10.99
CA PRO A 180 10.06 -6.33 -11.01
C PRO A 180 11.37 -5.72 -11.51
N GLY A 181 12.50 -6.26 -11.03
CA GLY A 181 13.84 -5.95 -11.51
C GLY A 181 14.85 -5.72 -10.39
N PRO A 182 16.11 -6.14 -10.60
CA PRO A 182 17.16 -5.99 -9.59
C PRO A 182 17.54 -4.51 -9.34
N ALA A 183 17.26 -3.61 -10.29
CA ALA A 183 17.48 -2.18 -10.18
C ALA A 183 16.31 -1.40 -9.58
N THR A 184 15.23 -2.09 -9.16
CA THR A 184 14.12 -1.46 -8.46
C THR A 184 14.64 -0.83 -7.15
N PRO A 185 14.38 0.47 -6.89
CA PRO A 185 14.97 1.18 -5.73
C PRO A 185 14.75 0.45 -4.40
N LEU A 186 13.58 -0.15 -4.17
CA LEU A 186 13.31 -0.93 -2.98
C LEU A 186 14.22 -2.16 -2.86
N VAL A 187 14.44 -2.89 -3.97
CA VAL A 187 15.30 -4.08 -3.99
C VAL A 187 16.75 -3.71 -3.71
N VAL A 188 17.22 -2.63 -4.34
CA VAL A 188 18.57 -2.08 -4.10
C VAL A 188 18.73 -1.67 -2.63
N TYR A 189 17.75 -0.95 -2.09
CA TYR A 189 17.77 -0.50 -0.70
C TYR A 189 17.80 -1.68 0.28
N LEU A 190 16.91 -2.66 0.12
CA LEU A 190 16.86 -3.83 1.00
C LEU A 190 18.17 -4.63 0.96
N ASN A 191 18.72 -4.90 -0.23
CA ASN A 191 19.99 -5.61 -0.36
C ASN A 191 21.17 -4.86 0.28
N ALA A 192 21.12 -3.52 0.29
CA ALA A 192 22.15 -2.71 0.91
C ALA A 192 22.04 -2.66 2.46
N HIS A 193 20.83 -2.70 3.00
CA HIS A 193 20.58 -2.39 4.42
C HIS A 193 20.03 -3.56 5.24
N ILE A 194 19.66 -4.70 4.64
CA ILE A 194 19.02 -5.81 5.38
C ILE A 194 19.91 -6.35 6.49
N GLY A 195 21.24 -6.34 6.30
CA GLY A 195 22.21 -6.75 7.32
C GLY A 195 22.23 -5.81 8.51
N GLU A 196 22.16 -4.49 8.28
CA GLU A 196 22.09 -3.48 9.34
C GLU A 196 20.75 -3.56 10.08
N ILE A 197 19.63 -3.72 9.35
CA ILE A 197 18.30 -3.92 9.95
C ILE A 197 18.32 -5.17 10.85
N ALA A 198 18.89 -6.29 10.38
CA ALA A 198 18.99 -7.52 11.15
C ALA A 198 19.81 -7.33 12.42
N GLN A 199 20.94 -6.64 12.34
CA GLN A 199 21.79 -6.37 13.50
C GLN A 199 21.06 -5.54 14.55
N ARG A 200 20.37 -4.49 14.14
CA ARG A 200 19.56 -3.66 15.07
C ARG A 200 18.42 -4.44 15.71
N LEU A 201 17.76 -5.32 14.96
CA LEU A 201 16.71 -6.19 15.51
C LEU A 201 17.26 -7.18 16.56
N VAL A 202 18.52 -7.65 16.40
CA VAL A 202 19.19 -8.45 17.43
C VAL A 202 19.50 -7.60 18.66
N GLU A 203 20.06 -6.40 18.48
CA GLU A 203 20.37 -5.46 19.57
C GLU A 203 19.12 -5.11 20.40
N GLU A 204 17.95 -5.02 19.74
CA GLU A 204 16.66 -4.77 20.39
C GLU A 204 15.95 -6.04 20.89
N GLY A 205 16.56 -7.21 20.73
CA GLY A 205 15.99 -8.48 21.21
C GLY A 205 14.77 -8.96 20.43
N VAL A 206 14.57 -8.47 19.20
CA VAL A 206 13.43 -8.85 18.34
C VAL A 206 13.70 -10.18 17.63
N ILE A 207 14.95 -10.43 17.25
CA ILE A 207 15.42 -11.70 16.68
C ILE A 207 16.67 -12.17 17.44
N GLU A 208 16.89 -13.48 17.48
CA GLU A 208 17.97 -14.07 18.26
C GLU A 208 19.37 -13.85 17.65
N LYS A 209 19.45 -13.85 16.33
CA LYS A 209 20.73 -13.71 15.58
C LYS A 209 20.51 -13.15 14.19
N VAL A 210 21.53 -12.53 13.66
CA VAL A 210 21.59 -12.14 12.24
C VAL A 210 21.58 -13.39 11.38
N PRO A 211 20.73 -13.48 10.34
CA PRO A 211 20.74 -14.61 9.41
C PRO A 211 22.09 -14.76 8.68
N ASP A 212 22.56 -15.98 8.56
CA ASP A 212 23.75 -16.31 7.76
C ASP A 212 23.44 -17.53 6.87
N PRO A 213 23.43 -17.35 5.54
CA PRO A 213 23.69 -16.12 4.81
C PRO A 213 22.56 -15.08 4.95
N LEU A 214 22.89 -13.80 4.72
CA LEU A 214 21.88 -12.75 4.64
C LEU A 214 20.91 -13.00 3.49
N PRO A 215 19.60 -12.67 3.64
CA PRO A 215 18.65 -12.78 2.55
C PRO A 215 19.02 -11.81 1.41
N VAL A 216 18.95 -12.31 0.17
CA VAL A 216 19.17 -11.54 -1.04
C VAL A 216 17.86 -11.46 -1.81
N PHE A 217 17.38 -10.22 -2.06
CA PHE A 217 16.16 -9.95 -2.79
C PHE A 217 16.45 -9.83 -4.28
N GLY A 218 15.72 -10.57 -5.08
CA GLY A 218 15.87 -10.59 -6.54
C GLY A 218 15.22 -11.83 -7.17
N PRO A 219 15.17 -11.86 -8.54
CA PRO A 219 14.59 -12.97 -9.30
C PRO A 219 15.32 -14.29 -9.13
#